data_9f3547a1d45987f6a79af45b5883ebe1
#
_entry.id   9f3547a1d45987f6a79af45b5883ebe1
#
_cell.length_a   1.000
_cell.length_b   1.000
_cell.length_c   1.000
_cell.angle_alpha   90.00
_cell.angle_beta   90.00
_cell.angle_gamma   90.00
#
_symmetry.space_group_name_H-M   'P 1'
#
loop_
_entity.id
_entity.type
_entity.pdbx_description
1 polymer ?
#
loop_
_entity_poly.entity_id
_entity_poly.type
_entity_poly.pdbx_seq_one_letter_code
_entity_poly.pdbx_strand_id
1 'polypeptide(L)'
;SSTPRELAFYPNVKMEGNAFRYNPKTGKVVLSSHYEDENGYTAAKIYLAQITPKGKLEVGTMERPLGHDSRDQSLFIDDDNTAYLLSATNTNSDINIYKLDASWTKPVELVNTICKGLHRETPAIIKKDGEYYFFSSKASGWYPSQTMYTSTTDLAGEWTPIREIGNNTTFDAQFNRISKVGTTYGVWR
;
A
#
# COMPACT_ATOMS: atom_id res chain seq x y z
N SER A 1 -0.76 -15.85 -27.28
CA SER A 1 -1.24 -14.59 -26.64
C SER A 1 -2.56 -14.89 -25.96
N SER A 2 -2.62 -14.68 -24.64
CA SER A 2 -3.89 -14.81 -23.90
C SER A 2 -4.71 -13.54 -24.11
N THR A 3 -5.97 -13.70 -24.48
CA THR A 3 -6.92 -12.59 -24.56
C THR A 3 -7.14 -12.02 -23.14
N PRO A 4 -7.10 -10.71 -22.95
CA PRO A 4 -7.45 -10.08 -21.68
C PRO A 4 -8.83 -10.57 -21.20
N ARG A 5 -8.94 -10.84 -19.90
CA ARG A 5 -10.16 -11.35 -19.29
C ARG A 5 -10.63 -10.41 -18.22
N GLU A 6 -11.87 -9.98 -18.29
CA GLU A 6 -12.52 -9.21 -17.24
C GLU A 6 -12.75 -10.10 -16.02
N LEU A 7 -12.33 -9.64 -14.85
CA LEU A 7 -12.51 -10.34 -13.58
C LEU A 7 -13.78 -9.88 -12.85
N ALA A 8 -14.06 -8.59 -12.91
CA ALA A 8 -15.27 -7.97 -12.36
C ALA A 8 -15.48 -6.59 -13.01
N PHE A 9 -16.71 -6.15 -13.03
CA PHE A 9 -17.10 -4.81 -13.46
C PHE A 9 -17.90 -4.12 -12.35
N TYR A 10 -17.40 -2.96 -11.93
CA TYR A 10 -18.07 -2.10 -10.95
C TYR A 10 -18.37 -0.75 -11.63
N PRO A 11 -19.63 -0.46 -11.99
CA PRO A 11 -20.00 0.82 -12.58
C PRO A 11 -19.83 1.96 -11.56
N ASN A 12 -19.41 3.13 -12.05
CA ASN A 12 -19.32 4.37 -11.27
C ASN A 12 -18.37 4.31 -10.05
N VAL A 13 -17.32 3.50 -10.11
CA VAL A 13 -16.30 3.44 -9.07
C VAL A 13 -14.93 3.79 -9.63
N LYS A 14 -14.04 4.23 -8.73
CA LYS A 14 -12.63 4.45 -9.02
C LYS A 14 -11.81 3.47 -8.21
N MET A 15 -10.87 2.81 -8.86
CA MET A 15 -9.92 1.92 -8.21
C MET A 15 -8.50 2.37 -8.59
N GLU A 16 -7.78 2.89 -7.62
CA GLU A 16 -6.47 3.52 -7.82
C GLU A 16 -5.37 2.74 -7.09
N GLY A 17 -4.13 2.87 -7.58
CA GLY A 17 -2.97 2.25 -6.94
C GLY A 17 -3.02 0.72 -6.93
N ASN A 18 -3.57 0.11 -7.98
CA ASN A 18 -3.72 -1.35 -8.06
C ASN A 18 -2.37 -2.06 -7.90
N ALA A 19 -2.30 -3.01 -6.98
CA ALA A 19 -1.13 -3.84 -6.76
C ALA A 19 -1.51 -5.32 -6.67
N PHE A 20 -0.61 -6.18 -7.15
CA PHE A 20 -0.80 -7.62 -7.14
C PHE A 20 0.34 -8.28 -6.37
N ARG A 21 0.01 -9.27 -5.52
CA ARG A 21 0.98 -10.08 -4.77
C ARG A 21 0.55 -11.53 -4.78
N TYR A 22 1.48 -12.42 -5.07
CA TYR A 22 1.23 -13.87 -4.96
C TYR A 22 1.36 -14.30 -3.50
N ASN A 23 0.33 -14.97 -2.99
CA ASN A 23 0.34 -15.57 -1.66
C ASN A 23 0.69 -17.06 -1.76
N PRO A 24 1.91 -17.46 -1.38
CA PRO A 24 2.35 -18.86 -1.51
C PRO A 24 1.58 -19.82 -0.59
N LYS A 25 1.01 -19.31 0.51
CA LYS A 25 0.23 -20.14 1.45
C LYS A 25 -1.12 -20.57 0.87
N THR A 26 -1.72 -19.74 0.01
CA THR A 26 -3.04 -20.00 -0.59
C THR A 26 -2.97 -20.40 -2.07
N GLY A 27 -1.83 -20.16 -2.72
CA GLY A 27 -1.67 -20.34 -4.17
C GLY A 27 -2.46 -19.33 -5.01
N LYS A 28 -2.90 -18.22 -4.42
CA LYS A 28 -3.73 -17.19 -5.06
C LYS A 28 -2.96 -15.89 -5.22
N VAL A 29 -3.39 -15.07 -6.17
CA VAL A 29 -2.89 -13.70 -6.33
C VAL A 29 -3.82 -12.77 -5.56
N VAL A 30 -3.27 -11.93 -4.69
CA VAL A 30 -4.03 -10.91 -3.97
C VAL A 30 -3.94 -9.60 -4.74
N LEU A 31 -5.08 -8.97 -4.92
CA LEU A 31 -5.24 -7.61 -5.46
C LEU A 31 -5.55 -6.66 -4.32
N SER A 32 -4.82 -5.56 -4.25
CA SER A 32 -5.16 -4.41 -3.39
C SER A 32 -5.40 -3.16 -4.22
N SER A 33 -6.33 -2.33 -3.78
CA SER A 33 -6.66 -1.06 -4.44
C SER A 33 -7.30 -0.07 -3.47
N HIS A 34 -7.05 1.22 -3.65
CA HIS A 34 -7.88 2.28 -3.11
C HIS A 34 -9.21 2.29 -3.87
N TYR A 35 -10.30 2.26 -3.14
CA TYR A 35 -11.66 2.21 -3.71
C TYR A 35 -12.45 3.47 -3.36
N GLU A 36 -13.01 4.09 -4.38
CA GLU A 36 -13.95 5.20 -4.25
C GLU A 36 -15.21 4.95 -5.08
N ASP A 37 -16.32 5.47 -4.60
CA ASP A 37 -17.60 5.44 -5.30
C ASP A 37 -17.82 6.71 -6.17
N GLU A 38 -19.02 6.86 -6.68
CA GLU A 38 -19.41 8.01 -7.53
C GLU A 38 -19.41 9.35 -6.79
N ASN A 39 -19.39 9.36 -5.45
CA ASN A 39 -19.43 10.57 -4.63
C ASN A 39 -18.05 11.24 -4.44
N GLY A 40 -17.09 10.94 -5.31
CA GLY A 40 -15.73 11.48 -5.26
C GLY A 40 -14.82 10.71 -4.33
N TYR A 41 -13.99 11.41 -3.55
CA TYR A 41 -13.00 10.81 -2.64
C TYR A 41 -13.49 10.74 -1.19
N THR A 42 -14.76 10.38 -0.98
CA THR A 42 -15.38 10.33 0.35
C THR A 42 -15.57 8.92 0.90
N ALA A 43 -15.67 7.91 0.04
CA ALA A 43 -15.77 6.52 0.47
C ALA A 43 -14.49 6.07 1.18
N ALA A 44 -13.34 6.37 0.61
CA ALA A 44 -12.01 6.13 1.16
C ALA A 44 -11.89 4.72 1.73
N LYS A 45 -12.16 3.72 0.89
CA LYS A 45 -12.16 2.30 1.24
C LYS A 45 -10.94 1.58 0.69
N ILE A 46 -10.57 0.48 1.33
CA ILE A 46 -9.65 -0.50 0.74
C ILE A 46 -10.43 -1.59 0.02
N TYR A 47 -9.93 -1.98 -1.14
CA TYR A 47 -10.38 -3.18 -1.83
C TYR A 47 -9.28 -4.23 -1.76
N LEU A 48 -9.57 -5.34 -1.11
CA LEU A 48 -8.68 -6.49 -1.02
C LEU A 48 -9.44 -7.72 -1.53
N ALA A 49 -8.90 -8.36 -2.55
CA ALA A 49 -9.49 -9.54 -3.16
C ALA A 49 -8.40 -10.54 -3.54
N GLN A 50 -8.78 -11.79 -3.70
CA GLN A 50 -7.87 -12.81 -4.21
C GLN A 50 -8.40 -13.40 -5.52
N ILE A 51 -7.48 -13.73 -6.41
CA ILE A 51 -7.73 -14.34 -7.70
C ILE A 51 -7.26 -15.78 -7.62
N THR A 52 -8.17 -16.73 -7.81
CA THR A 52 -7.83 -18.15 -7.81
C THR A 52 -7.02 -18.54 -9.06
N PRO A 53 -6.29 -19.67 -9.06
CA PRO A 53 -5.61 -20.16 -10.28
C PRO A 53 -6.53 -20.36 -11.48
N LYS A 54 -7.83 -20.57 -11.23
CA LYS A 54 -8.87 -20.66 -12.28
C LYS A 54 -9.39 -19.29 -12.74
N GLY A 55 -8.86 -18.19 -12.20
CA GLY A 55 -9.24 -16.83 -12.55
C GLY A 55 -10.57 -16.36 -11.94
N LYS A 56 -11.02 -16.97 -10.84
CA LYS A 56 -12.18 -16.47 -10.07
C LYS A 56 -11.71 -15.40 -9.09
N LEU A 57 -12.40 -14.26 -9.08
CA LEU A 57 -12.21 -13.20 -8.10
C LEU A 57 -13.03 -13.47 -6.84
N GLU A 58 -12.39 -13.39 -5.68
CA GLU A 58 -13.01 -13.55 -4.37
C GLU A 58 -12.69 -12.33 -3.51
N VAL A 59 -13.69 -11.50 -3.25
CA VAL A 59 -13.54 -10.28 -2.45
C VAL A 59 -13.47 -10.64 -0.97
N GLY A 60 -12.43 -10.16 -0.30
CA GLY A 60 -12.26 -10.29 1.15
C GLY A 60 -12.69 -9.05 1.92
N THR A 61 -12.28 -7.86 1.44
CA THR A 61 -12.60 -6.57 2.07
C THR A 61 -12.90 -5.53 0.99
N MET A 62 -13.99 -4.79 1.18
CA MET A 62 -14.35 -3.62 0.37
C MET A 62 -14.98 -2.58 1.30
N GLU A 63 -14.20 -2.12 2.28
CA GLU A 63 -14.65 -1.20 3.33
C GLU A 63 -13.49 -0.38 3.88
N ARG A 64 -13.75 0.50 4.81
CA ARG A 64 -12.71 1.20 5.56
C ARG A 64 -12.01 0.21 6.50
N PRO A 65 -10.66 0.04 6.40
CA PRO A 65 -9.94 -0.93 7.22
C PRO A 65 -10.06 -0.58 8.71
N LEU A 66 -10.69 -1.45 9.48
CA LEU A 66 -10.99 -1.25 10.91
C LEU A 66 -11.65 0.11 11.21
N GLY A 67 -12.47 0.62 10.25
CA GLY A 67 -13.22 1.87 10.39
C GLY A 67 -12.47 3.15 9.99
N HIS A 68 -11.18 3.08 9.68
CA HIS A 68 -10.38 4.23 9.23
C HIS A 68 -10.49 4.47 7.73
N ASP A 69 -10.48 5.72 7.28
CA ASP A 69 -10.38 6.04 5.87
C ASP A 69 -9.05 5.51 5.30
N SER A 70 -9.09 5.09 4.03
CA SER A 70 -7.95 4.49 3.33
C SER A 70 -7.84 5.08 1.93
N ARG A 71 -6.69 5.66 1.63
CA ARG A 71 -6.40 6.25 0.32
C ARG A 71 -5.22 5.53 -0.32
N ASP A 72 -4.15 6.22 -0.68
CA ASP A 72 -2.96 5.57 -1.22
C ASP A 72 -2.52 4.41 -0.34
N GLN A 73 -2.30 3.26 -0.96
CA GLN A 73 -2.05 2.03 -0.24
C GLN A 73 -1.02 1.14 -0.95
N SER A 74 -0.40 0.27 -0.20
CA SER A 74 0.39 -0.82 -0.73
C SER A 74 0.43 -2.01 0.23
N LEU A 75 0.90 -3.14 -0.26
CA LEU A 75 1.13 -4.34 0.54
C LEU A 75 2.64 -4.55 0.75
N PHE A 76 3.02 -4.72 2.00
CA PHE A 76 4.33 -5.22 2.40
C PHE A 76 4.19 -6.67 2.88
N ILE A 77 5.04 -7.55 2.37
CA ILE A 77 5.09 -8.96 2.77
C ILE A 77 6.41 -9.19 3.50
N ASP A 78 6.32 -9.57 4.76
CA ASP A 78 7.50 -9.86 5.58
C ASP A 78 8.08 -11.26 5.28
N ASP A 79 9.26 -11.54 5.80
CA ASP A 79 10.02 -12.76 5.55
C ASP A 79 9.28 -14.03 6.01
N ASP A 80 8.40 -13.92 7.00
CA ASP A 80 7.53 -15.00 7.50
C ASP A 80 6.23 -15.17 6.72
N ASN A 81 6.06 -14.44 5.60
CA ASN A 81 4.85 -14.31 4.80
C ASN A 81 3.65 -13.64 5.53
N THR A 82 3.88 -12.93 6.61
CA THR A 82 2.86 -12.02 7.15
C THR A 82 2.72 -10.82 6.22
N ALA A 83 1.50 -10.53 5.82
CA ALA A 83 1.21 -9.35 5.00
C ALA A 83 0.74 -8.18 5.86
N TYR A 84 1.20 -7.00 5.48
CA TYR A 84 0.80 -5.73 6.05
C TYR A 84 0.25 -4.82 4.97
N LEU A 85 -0.90 -4.20 5.25
CA LEU A 85 -1.45 -3.11 4.46
C LEU A 85 -0.89 -1.80 5.01
N LEU A 86 -0.27 -1.02 4.14
CA LEU A 86 0.15 0.35 4.42
C LEU A 86 -0.87 1.27 3.78
N SER A 87 -1.43 2.21 4.51
CA SER A 87 -2.50 3.05 4.00
C SER A 87 -2.43 4.47 4.51
N ALA A 88 -2.47 5.44 3.60
CA ALA A 88 -2.71 6.83 3.94
C ALA A 88 -4.12 6.97 4.51
N THR A 89 -4.24 7.66 5.62
CA THR A 89 -5.47 7.81 6.41
C THR A 89 -5.60 9.22 6.96
N ASN A 90 -6.72 9.50 7.62
CA ASN A 90 -7.00 10.80 8.21
C ASN A 90 -6.83 11.93 7.19
N THR A 91 -7.47 11.75 6.01
CA THR A 91 -7.36 12.66 4.87
C THR A 91 -5.89 12.90 4.44
N ASN A 92 -5.13 11.82 4.27
CA ASN A 92 -3.69 11.81 3.93
C ASN A 92 -2.79 12.50 4.97
N SER A 93 -3.25 12.66 6.20
CA SER A 93 -2.44 13.23 7.29
C SER A 93 -1.44 12.23 7.84
N ASP A 94 -1.85 10.97 7.96
CA ASP A 94 -1.17 9.92 8.68
C ASP A 94 -1.03 8.67 7.81
N ILE A 95 -0.16 7.74 8.23
CA ILE A 95 -0.04 6.41 7.59
C ILE A 95 -0.36 5.33 8.64
N ASN A 96 -1.34 4.49 8.35
CA ASN A 96 -1.65 3.30 9.12
C ASN A 96 -0.96 2.05 8.57
N ILE A 97 -0.48 1.20 9.46
CA ILE A 97 0.08 -0.12 9.18
C ILE A 97 -0.87 -1.16 9.78
N TYR A 98 -1.53 -1.95 8.93
CA TYR A 98 -2.44 -3.01 9.37
C TYR A 98 -1.82 -4.37 9.09
N LYS A 99 -1.91 -5.28 10.06
CA LYS A 99 -1.68 -6.70 9.82
C LYS A 99 -2.89 -7.31 9.13
N LEU A 100 -2.64 -8.15 8.12
CA LEU A 100 -3.68 -8.87 7.41
C LEU A 100 -3.77 -10.32 7.91
N ASP A 101 -4.92 -10.94 7.67
CA ASP A 101 -5.15 -12.36 7.91
C ASP A 101 -4.27 -13.25 6.99
N ALA A 102 -4.33 -14.56 7.18
CA ALA A 102 -3.54 -15.52 6.38
C ALA A 102 -3.88 -15.50 4.87
N SER A 103 -5.07 -15.04 4.49
CA SER A 103 -5.48 -14.88 3.09
C SER A 103 -4.96 -13.59 2.45
N TRP A 104 -4.44 -12.66 3.27
CA TRP A 104 -4.03 -11.30 2.91
C TRP A 104 -5.17 -10.42 2.38
N THR A 105 -6.41 -10.74 2.77
CA THR A 105 -7.58 -10.01 2.27
C THR A 105 -8.42 -9.35 3.35
N LYS A 106 -8.03 -9.50 4.63
CA LYS A 106 -8.76 -8.90 5.76
C LYS A 106 -7.79 -8.23 6.74
N PRO A 107 -7.91 -6.91 6.98
CA PRO A 107 -7.24 -6.25 8.10
C PRO A 107 -7.74 -6.82 9.43
N VAL A 108 -6.81 -7.28 10.28
CA VAL A 108 -7.14 -7.91 11.58
C VAL A 108 -6.61 -7.13 12.77
N GLU A 109 -5.62 -6.26 12.56
CA GLU A 109 -4.97 -5.48 13.61
C GLU A 109 -4.42 -4.17 13.05
N LEU A 110 -4.62 -3.05 13.74
CA LEU A 110 -3.87 -1.81 13.51
C LEU A 110 -2.57 -1.90 14.32
N VAL A 111 -1.48 -2.17 13.63
CA VAL A 111 -0.15 -2.36 14.24
C VAL A 111 0.45 -1.04 14.70
N ASN A 112 0.34 -0.01 13.86
CA ASN A 112 0.90 1.32 14.15
C ASN A 112 0.25 2.40 13.28
N THR A 113 0.37 3.64 13.74
CA THR A 113 0.11 4.85 12.95
C THR A 113 1.37 5.69 12.96
N ILE A 114 1.99 5.86 11.80
CA ILE A 114 3.26 6.57 11.62
C ILE A 114 3.08 7.85 10.79
N CYS A 115 4.11 8.66 10.70
CA CYS A 115 4.11 9.92 9.93
C CYS A 115 2.94 10.85 10.28
N LYS A 116 2.50 10.87 11.53
CA LYS A 116 1.33 11.63 11.99
C LYS A 116 1.46 13.12 11.68
N GLY A 117 0.47 13.66 10.99
CA GLY A 117 0.43 15.07 10.58
C GLY A 117 1.44 15.45 9.49
N LEU A 118 2.16 14.50 8.90
CA LEU A 118 3.21 14.80 7.91
C LEU A 118 2.71 14.82 6.46
N HIS A 119 1.43 14.48 6.23
CA HIS A 119 0.80 14.46 4.92
C HIS A 119 1.62 13.68 3.88
N ARG A 120 1.79 12.37 4.15
CA ARG A 120 2.54 11.46 3.27
C ARG A 120 1.61 10.56 2.47
N GLU A 121 1.99 10.31 1.22
CA GLU A 121 1.28 9.46 0.25
C GLU A 121 2.21 8.39 -0.30
N THR A 122 1.65 7.46 -1.08
CA THR A 122 2.37 6.41 -1.79
C THR A 122 3.27 5.59 -0.85
N PRO A 123 2.69 4.98 0.19
CA PRO A 123 3.48 4.27 1.21
C PRO A 123 4.14 3.01 0.63
N ALA A 124 5.41 2.78 0.96
CA ALA A 124 6.08 1.52 0.66
C ALA A 124 7.06 1.14 1.76
N ILE A 125 7.17 -0.14 2.07
CA ILE A 125 8.19 -0.69 2.99
C ILE A 125 9.06 -1.69 2.25
N ILE A 126 10.36 -1.64 2.54
CA ILE A 126 11.30 -2.73 2.29
C ILE A 126 11.91 -3.16 3.62
N LYS A 127 12.37 -4.42 3.68
CA LYS A 127 13.16 -4.93 4.80
C LYS A 127 14.55 -5.29 4.31
N LYS A 128 15.56 -4.83 4.99
CA LYS A 128 16.96 -5.13 4.71
C LYS A 128 17.74 -5.25 6.00
N ASP A 129 18.48 -6.33 6.15
CA ASP A 129 19.36 -6.58 7.31
C ASP A 129 18.65 -6.47 8.67
N GLY A 130 17.38 -6.90 8.73
CA GLY A 130 16.54 -6.86 9.93
C GLY A 130 15.86 -5.52 10.22
N GLU A 131 16.09 -4.50 9.41
CA GLU A 131 15.52 -3.17 9.54
C GLU A 131 14.47 -2.92 8.45
N TYR A 132 13.36 -2.29 8.81
CA TYR A 132 12.29 -1.84 7.92
C TYR A 132 12.52 -0.40 7.53
N TYR A 133 12.46 -0.11 6.23
CA TYR A 133 12.58 1.23 5.67
C TYR A 133 11.27 1.59 5.01
N PHE A 134 10.63 2.64 5.50
CA PHE A 134 9.39 3.20 4.93
C PHE A 134 9.71 4.38 4.04
N PHE A 135 9.15 4.39 2.84
CA PHE A 135 9.28 5.46 1.85
C PHE A 135 7.92 6.04 1.50
N SER A 136 7.89 7.34 1.19
CA SER A 136 6.66 8.03 0.83
C SER A 136 6.93 9.31 0.06
N SER A 137 5.93 9.77 -0.72
CA SER A 137 5.85 11.13 -1.26
C SER A 137 5.11 12.06 -0.29
N LYS A 138 5.23 13.37 -0.50
CA LYS A 138 4.34 14.34 0.14
C LYS A 138 2.99 14.35 -0.59
N ALA A 139 1.90 14.50 0.13
CA ALA A 139 0.56 14.71 -0.42
C ALA A 139 0.48 16.07 -1.11
N SER A 140 0.81 16.12 -2.40
CA SER A 140 0.88 17.33 -3.23
C SER A 140 -0.03 17.26 -4.45
N GLY A 141 -1.00 16.34 -4.47
CA GLY A 141 -1.79 16.03 -5.65
C GLY A 141 -0.91 15.47 -6.77
N TRP A 142 -1.01 16.02 -7.97
CA TRP A 142 -0.25 15.58 -9.14
C TRP A 142 1.07 16.36 -9.35
N TYR A 143 1.48 17.18 -8.38
CA TYR A 143 2.73 17.94 -8.46
C TYR A 143 3.92 17.14 -7.95
N PRO A 144 5.12 17.32 -8.52
CA PRO A 144 6.35 16.73 -7.98
C PRO A 144 6.51 17.03 -6.49
N SER A 145 6.99 16.07 -5.74
CA SER A 145 7.19 16.21 -4.29
C SER A 145 8.37 15.41 -3.78
N GLN A 146 8.90 15.83 -2.63
CA GLN A 146 10.06 15.19 -2.05
C GLN A 146 9.73 13.77 -1.54
N THR A 147 10.49 12.81 -1.99
CA THR A 147 10.54 11.46 -1.39
C THR A 147 11.27 11.54 -0.07
N MET A 148 10.69 10.93 0.95
CA MET A 148 11.29 10.83 2.27
C MET A 148 11.25 9.38 2.76
N TYR A 149 12.10 9.06 3.74
CA TYR A 149 12.12 7.77 4.38
C TYR A 149 12.27 7.87 5.90
N THR A 150 11.84 6.83 6.58
CA THR A 150 12.09 6.58 8.00
C THR A 150 12.33 5.08 8.20
N SER A 151 12.90 4.66 9.31
CA SER A 151 13.21 3.25 9.56
C SER A 151 12.92 2.83 10.99
N THR A 152 12.77 1.52 11.18
CA THR A 152 12.60 0.88 12.48
C THR A 152 13.06 -0.57 12.41
N THR A 153 13.35 -1.16 13.56
CA THR A 153 13.53 -2.61 13.71
C THR A 153 12.26 -3.34 14.14
N ASP A 154 11.20 -2.59 14.51
CA ASP A 154 9.91 -3.11 14.95
C ASP A 154 8.78 -2.29 14.35
N LEU A 155 7.92 -2.91 13.51
CA LEU A 155 6.79 -2.23 12.87
C LEU A 155 5.83 -1.59 13.88
N ALA A 156 5.66 -2.20 15.06
CA ALA A 156 4.80 -1.69 16.14
C ALA A 156 5.52 -0.67 17.04
N GLY A 157 6.83 -0.55 16.90
CA GLY A 157 7.66 0.31 17.72
C GLY A 157 7.79 1.75 17.22
N GLU A 158 8.81 2.42 17.73
CA GLU A 158 9.15 3.78 17.30
C GLU A 158 9.90 3.76 15.96
N TRP A 159 9.65 4.79 15.18
CA TRP A 159 10.32 5.03 13.90
C TRP A 159 11.28 6.21 14.02
N THR A 160 12.40 6.13 13.31
CA THR A 160 13.36 7.24 13.27
C THR A 160 12.72 8.52 12.71
N PRO A 161 13.26 9.71 13.00
CA PRO A 161 12.81 10.92 12.32
C PRO A 161 12.86 10.77 10.80
N ILE A 162 11.84 11.29 10.11
CA ILE A 162 11.76 11.24 8.65
C ILE A 162 12.91 12.02 8.02
N ARG A 163 13.51 11.46 6.96
CA ARG A 163 14.67 12.02 6.26
C ARG A 163 14.40 12.14 4.78
N GLU A 164 14.99 13.13 4.16
CA GLU A 164 14.89 13.40 2.73
C GLU A 164 15.76 12.42 1.92
N ILE A 165 15.29 12.10 0.72
CA ILE A 165 16.02 11.34 -0.29
C ILE A 165 15.88 12.00 -1.66
N GLY A 166 16.99 12.12 -2.40
CA GLY A 166 16.99 12.84 -3.67
C GLY A 166 16.92 14.37 -3.47
N ASN A 167 16.38 15.06 -4.43
CA ASN A 167 16.11 16.50 -4.36
C ASN A 167 14.65 16.78 -3.91
N ASN A 168 14.33 18.05 -3.67
CA ASN A 168 13.04 18.49 -3.15
C ASN A 168 11.82 18.23 -4.08
N THR A 169 12.06 17.82 -5.31
CA THR A 169 11.01 17.46 -6.28
C THR A 169 11.11 16.02 -6.75
N THR A 170 11.95 15.18 -6.12
CA THR A 170 12.24 13.81 -6.60
C THR A 170 12.58 13.81 -8.10
N PHE A 171 13.40 14.80 -8.54
CA PHE A 171 13.78 15.02 -9.94
C PHE A 171 12.56 15.22 -10.86
N ASP A 172 11.65 16.11 -10.47
CA ASP A 172 10.41 16.48 -11.15
C ASP A 172 9.40 15.33 -11.28
N ALA A 173 9.34 14.49 -10.23
CA ALA A 173 8.44 13.35 -10.14
C ALA A 173 7.86 13.18 -8.74
N GLN A 174 7.12 12.11 -8.55
CA GLN A 174 6.74 11.59 -7.24
C GLN A 174 7.26 10.15 -7.09
N PHE A 175 7.54 9.75 -5.86
CA PHE A 175 7.79 8.35 -5.54
C PHE A 175 6.55 7.51 -5.89
N ASN A 176 6.75 6.38 -6.54
CA ASN A 176 5.68 5.49 -6.94
C ASN A 176 5.77 4.16 -6.17
N ARG A 177 6.88 3.44 -6.32
CA ARG A 177 7.05 2.11 -5.70
C ARG A 177 8.51 1.71 -5.58
N ILE A 178 8.74 0.68 -4.77
CA ILE A 178 10.02 -0.04 -4.73
C ILE A 178 9.78 -1.48 -5.19
N SER A 179 10.66 -1.97 -6.04
CA SER A 179 10.66 -3.36 -6.51
C SER A 179 12.00 -4.00 -6.21
N LYS A 180 11.98 -5.24 -5.72
CA LYS A 180 13.18 -6.06 -5.55
C LYS A 180 13.44 -6.84 -6.83
N VAL A 181 14.66 -6.72 -7.35
CA VAL A 181 15.13 -7.49 -8.52
C VAL A 181 16.45 -8.18 -8.13
N GLY A 182 16.40 -9.48 -7.89
CA GLY A 182 17.53 -10.21 -7.32
C GLY A 182 17.88 -9.69 -5.92
N THR A 183 19.10 -9.18 -5.73
CA THR A 183 19.58 -8.59 -4.47
C THR A 183 19.46 -7.06 -4.44
N THR A 184 18.99 -6.45 -5.53
CA THR A 184 18.92 -4.98 -5.69
C THR A 184 17.48 -4.50 -5.53
N TYR A 185 17.32 -3.29 -5.00
CA TYR A 185 16.04 -2.59 -4.93
C TYR A 185 16.02 -1.45 -5.96
N GLY A 186 15.03 -1.47 -6.85
CA GLY A 186 14.75 -0.37 -7.77
C GLY A 186 13.67 0.54 -7.21
N VAL A 187 13.93 1.84 -7.24
CA VAL A 187 12.96 2.89 -6.89
C VAL A 187 12.35 3.44 -8.17
N TRP A 188 11.03 3.42 -8.23
CA TRP A 188 10.28 3.96 -9.36
C TRP A 188 9.65 5.30 -8.98
N ARG A 189 9.63 6.22 -9.90
CA ARG A 189 9.11 7.58 -9.78
C ARG A 189 8.30 7.98 -11.00
#